data_bb2f2b5080cd03909b36ffc2b373ed98
#
_entry.id   bb2f2b5080cd03909b36ffc2b373ed98
#
_cell.length_a   1.000
_cell.length_b   1.000
_cell.length_c   1.000
_cell.angle_alpha   90.00
_cell.angle_beta   90.00
_cell.angle_gamma   90.00
#
_symmetry.space_group_name_H-M   'P 1'
#
loop_
_entity.id
_entity.type
_entity.pdbx_description
1 polymer ?
#
loop_
_entity_poly.entity_id
_entity_poly.type
_entity_poly.pdbx_seq_one_letter_code
_entity_poly.pdbx_strand_id
1 'polypeptide(L)'
;MSYLSVSTWSLHRCLGPLHWTVWNESAGSHETVLQPEPQLFNLLELPALAKAKGYSAVEVCHFHMPDRSESYLADLRGAFHDAGLSFDTLLLDYGDLSSGDERRRQADFGLMMEWIDAASPA
;
A
#
# COMPACT_ATOMS: atom_id res chain seq x y z
N MET A 1 -20.65 -16.78 -10.96
CA MET A 1 -19.32 -16.21 -11.17
C MET A 1 -18.63 -16.01 -9.84
N SER A 2 -17.37 -16.43 -9.74
CA SER A 2 -16.59 -16.19 -8.54
C SER A 2 -15.91 -14.82 -8.59
N TYR A 3 -15.87 -14.15 -7.46
CA TYR A 3 -15.12 -12.94 -7.27
C TYR A 3 -13.86 -13.30 -6.48
N LEU A 4 -12.69 -13.09 -7.07
CA LEU A 4 -11.42 -13.41 -6.45
C LEU A 4 -10.57 -12.16 -6.29
N SER A 5 -10.05 -11.94 -5.10
CA SER A 5 -9.13 -10.87 -4.79
C SER A 5 -7.78 -11.44 -4.34
N VAL A 6 -6.70 -10.77 -4.68
CA VAL A 6 -5.36 -11.12 -4.22
C VAL A 6 -4.75 -9.96 -3.46
N SER A 7 -4.05 -10.26 -2.36
CA SER A 7 -3.33 -9.26 -1.59
C SER A 7 -1.88 -9.13 -2.08
N THR A 8 -1.35 -7.91 -2.08
CA THR A 8 0.07 -7.70 -2.39
C THR A 8 0.99 -8.44 -1.43
N TRP A 9 0.54 -8.74 -0.21
CA TRP A 9 1.32 -9.57 0.72
C TRP A 9 1.61 -10.97 0.18
N SER A 10 0.70 -11.53 -0.61
CA SER A 10 0.95 -12.82 -1.27
C SER A 10 2.05 -12.75 -2.31
N LEU A 11 2.42 -11.55 -2.74
CA LEU A 11 3.38 -11.27 -3.81
C LEU A 11 4.57 -10.45 -3.32
N HIS A 12 4.82 -10.40 -2.01
CA HIS A 12 5.83 -9.52 -1.43
C HIS A 12 7.26 -9.78 -1.95
N ARG A 13 7.53 -10.98 -2.46
CA ARG A 13 8.83 -11.31 -3.05
C ARG A 13 8.93 -11.02 -4.54
N CYS A 14 7.93 -10.34 -5.10
CA CYS A 14 7.86 -10.03 -6.52
C CYS A 14 7.80 -8.54 -6.81
N LEU A 15 7.49 -7.72 -5.81
CA LEU A 15 7.15 -6.32 -5.97
C LEU A 15 8.27 -5.34 -5.65
N GLY A 16 9.47 -5.85 -5.34
CA GLY A 16 10.60 -5.02 -4.97
C GLY A 16 10.64 -4.67 -3.49
N PRO A 17 11.38 -3.63 -3.12
CA PRO A 17 11.58 -3.31 -1.70
C PRO A 17 10.28 -3.01 -0.97
N LEU A 18 10.20 -3.46 0.29
CA LEU A 18 9.15 -3.03 1.21
C LEU A 18 9.52 -1.68 1.80
N HIS A 19 8.57 -0.77 1.84
CA HIS A 19 8.72 0.57 2.40
C HIS A 19 8.12 0.59 3.80
N TRP A 20 8.87 0.06 4.77
CA TRP A 20 8.40 -0.02 6.15
C TRP A 20 8.28 1.36 6.77
N THR A 21 7.13 1.64 7.37
CA THR A 21 6.97 2.78 8.27
C THR A 21 7.36 2.35 9.66
N VAL A 22 8.29 3.05 10.29
CA VAL A 22 8.72 2.78 11.66
C VAL A 22 8.67 4.05 12.49
N TRP A 23 8.42 3.89 13.78
CA TRP A 23 8.43 4.99 14.73
C TRP A 23 9.85 5.19 15.27
N ASN A 24 10.39 6.41 15.12
CA ASN A 24 11.65 6.78 15.73
C ASN A 24 11.36 7.54 17.01
N GLU A 25 11.56 6.86 18.13
CA GLU A 25 11.24 7.39 19.46
C GLU A 25 12.10 8.59 19.81
N SER A 26 13.38 8.59 19.42
CA SER A 26 14.30 9.69 19.69
C SER A 26 13.94 10.96 18.93
N ALA A 27 13.52 10.82 17.67
CA ALA A 27 13.12 11.93 16.83
C ALA A 27 11.67 12.35 17.04
N GLY A 28 10.84 11.48 17.60
CA GLY A 28 9.41 11.71 17.74
C GLY A 28 8.68 11.78 16.41
N SER A 29 9.12 11.00 15.41
CA SER A 29 8.58 11.02 14.05
C SER A 29 8.68 9.66 13.40
N HIS A 30 7.95 9.49 12.30
CA HIS A 30 8.03 8.30 11.47
C HIS A 30 9.24 8.36 10.53
N GLU A 31 9.78 7.20 10.25
CA GLU A 31 10.81 7.00 9.24
C GLU A 31 10.40 5.89 8.29
N THR A 32 10.93 5.93 7.07
CA THR A 32 10.77 4.86 6.10
C THR A 32 12.05 4.04 6.05
N VAL A 33 11.92 2.73 6.27
CA VAL A 33 13.04 1.79 6.17
C VAL A 33 12.74 0.85 5.01
N LEU A 34 13.70 0.73 4.08
CA LEU A 34 13.56 -0.16 2.93
C LEU A 34 14.08 -1.53 3.29
N GLN A 35 13.25 -2.56 3.08
CA GLN A 35 13.66 -3.95 3.14
C GLN A 35 13.83 -4.45 1.72
N PRO A 36 15.06 -4.84 1.29
CA PRO A 36 15.26 -5.37 -0.05
C PRO A 36 14.47 -6.64 -0.29
N GLU A 37 13.76 -6.69 -1.41
CA GLU A 37 13.07 -7.88 -1.89
C GLU A 37 13.22 -7.94 -3.41
N PRO A 38 13.18 -9.16 -4.00
CA PRO A 38 13.21 -9.28 -5.45
C PRO A 38 12.10 -8.51 -6.13
N GLN A 39 12.39 -7.94 -7.31
CA GLN A 39 11.39 -7.28 -8.11
C GLN A 39 11.29 -7.98 -9.46
N LEU A 40 10.19 -8.69 -9.67
CA LEU A 40 9.86 -9.32 -10.96
C LEU A 40 8.97 -8.39 -11.79
N PHE A 41 8.20 -7.55 -11.14
CA PHE A 41 7.36 -6.51 -11.76
C PHE A 41 7.13 -5.39 -10.75
N ASN A 42 6.72 -4.22 -11.21
CA ASN A 42 6.36 -3.13 -10.32
C ASN A 42 4.85 -3.15 -10.02
N LEU A 43 4.43 -2.35 -9.04
CA LEU A 43 3.04 -2.31 -8.61
C LEU A 43 2.09 -1.85 -9.73
N LEU A 44 2.54 -0.98 -10.61
CA LEU A 44 1.73 -0.48 -11.73
C LEU A 44 1.47 -1.56 -12.80
N GLU A 45 2.32 -2.59 -12.86
CA GLU A 45 2.14 -3.73 -13.76
C GLU A 45 1.23 -4.81 -13.16
N LEU A 46 1.04 -4.79 -11.84
CA LEU A 46 0.31 -5.85 -11.14
C LEU A 46 -1.15 -5.99 -11.61
N PRO A 47 -1.93 -4.91 -11.86
CA PRO A 47 -3.32 -5.08 -12.27
C PRO A 47 -3.49 -5.92 -13.54
N ALA A 48 -2.68 -5.68 -14.56
CA ALA A 48 -2.73 -6.47 -15.79
C ALA A 48 -2.35 -7.92 -15.56
N LEU A 49 -1.31 -8.17 -14.74
CA LEU A 49 -0.87 -9.53 -14.42
C LEU A 49 -1.92 -10.28 -13.61
N ALA A 50 -2.54 -9.64 -12.64
CA ALA A 50 -3.59 -10.23 -11.83
C ALA A 50 -4.83 -10.57 -12.68
N LYS A 51 -5.20 -9.68 -13.58
CA LYS A 51 -6.31 -9.93 -14.51
C LYS A 51 -6.04 -11.14 -15.40
N ALA A 52 -4.82 -11.24 -15.92
CA ALA A 52 -4.42 -12.38 -16.76
C ALA A 52 -4.47 -13.70 -15.99
N LYS A 53 -4.34 -13.69 -14.67
CA LYS A 53 -4.42 -14.88 -13.81
C LYS A 53 -5.84 -15.18 -13.33
N GLY A 54 -6.83 -14.37 -13.71
CA GLY A 54 -8.24 -14.62 -13.37
C GLY A 54 -8.72 -13.94 -12.10
N TYR A 55 -7.94 -13.04 -11.51
CA TYR A 55 -8.41 -12.25 -10.36
C TYR A 55 -9.32 -11.12 -10.79
N SER A 56 -10.24 -10.74 -9.91
CA SER A 56 -11.20 -9.66 -10.14
C SER A 56 -10.77 -8.37 -9.44
N ALA A 57 -9.95 -8.49 -8.41
CA ALA A 57 -9.56 -7.37 -7.57
C ALA A 57 -8.20 -7.61 -6.93
N VAL A 58 -7.59 -6.52 -6.44
CA VAL A 58 -6.36 -6.57 -5.66
C VAL A 58 -6.53 -5.71 -4.40
N GLU A 59 -6.07 -6.25 -3.28
CA GLU A 59 -5.85 -5.52 -2.05
C GLU A 59 -4.38 -5.08 -2.02
N VAL A 60 -4.14 -3.79 -1.87
CA VAL A 60 -2.78 -3.24 -1.83
C VAL A 60 -2.42 -2.83 -0.42
N CYS A 61 -1.34 -3.41 0.12
CA CYS A 61 -0.78 -2.94 1.38
C CYS A 61 0.10 -1.71 1.13
N HIS A 62 -0.03 -0.71 2.00
CA HIS A 62 0.72 0.54 1.87
C HIS A 62 2.25 0.34 1.85
N PHE A 63 2.76 -0.72 2.49
CA PHE A 63 4.19 -1.03 2.47
C PHE A 63 4.73 -1.37 1.07
N HIS A 64 3.87 -1.78 0.16
CA HIS A 64 4.25 -2.08 -1.22
C HIS A 64 4.15 -0.88 -2.15
N MET A 65 3.66 0.26 -1.67
CA MET A 65 3.55 1.47 -2.46
C MET A 65 4.83 2.29 -2.33
N PRO A 66 5.58 2.48 -3.44
CA PRO A 66 6.84 3.23 -3.38
C PRO A 66 6.63 4.72 -3.17
N ASP A 67 5.43 5.21 -3.48
CA ASP A 67 5.09 6.63 -3.42
C ASP A 67 3.59 6.77 -3.17
N ARG A 68 3.19 7.82 -2.50
CA ARG A 68 1.77 8.19 -2.33
C ARG A 68 1.47 9.58 -2.88
N SER A 69 2.32 10.08 -3.76
CA SER A 69 2.05 11.33 -4.46
C SER A 69 0.76 11.21 -5.27
N GLU A 70 0.12 12.33 -5.50
CA GLU A 70 -1.11 12.37 -6.29
C GLU A 70 -0.91 11.81 -7.70
N SER A 71 0.23 12.10 -8.30
CA SER A 71 0.56 11.58 -9.64
C SER A 71 0.73 10.07 -9.65
N TYR A 72 1.42 9.50 -8.67
CA TYR A 72 1.59 8.05 -8.57
C TYR A 72 0.25 7.34 -8.35
N LEU A 73 -0.57 7.89 -7.46
CA LEU A 73 -1.89 7.32 -7.18
C LEU A 73 -2.81 7.39 -8.39
N ALA A 74 -2.71 8.47 -9.19
CA ALA A 74 -3.44 8.56 -10.45
C ALA A 74 -2.99 7.50 -11.45
N ASP A 75 -1.68 7.26 -11.55
CA ASP A 75 -1.13 6.21 -12.41
C ASP A 75 -1.59 4.83 -11.95
N LEU A 76 -1.62 4.59 -10.65
CA LEU A 76 -2.09 3.32 -10.10
C LEU A 76 -3.57 3.08 -10.39
N ARG A 77 -4.40 4.10 -10.18
CA ARG A 77 -5.83 4.02 -10.54
C ARG A 77 -6.02 3.75 -12.03
N GLY A 78 -5.23 4.43 -12.87
CA GLY A 78 -5.26 4.21 -14.31
C GLY A 78 -4.89 2.79 -14.68
N ALA A 79 -3.88 2.22 -14.03
CA ALA A 79 -3.47 0.83 -14.28
C ALA A 79 -4.59 -0.16 -13.93
N PHE A 80 -5.30 0.05 -12.84
CA PHE A 80 -6.46 -0.76 -12.47
C PHE A 80 -7.59 -0.61 -13.46
N HIS A 81 -7.89 0.61 -13.84
CA HIS A 81 -8.95 0.90 -14.81
C HIS A 81 -8.66 0.25 -16.16
N ASP A 82 -7.45 0.41 -16.67
CA ASP A 82 -7.04 -0.12 -17.97
C ASP A 82 -7.07 -1.65 -18.00
N ALA A 83 -6.78 -2.29 -16.89
CA ALA A 83 -6.84 -3.74 -16.77
C ALA A 83 -8.26 -4.28 -16.53
N GLY A 84 -9.22 -3.40 -16.26
CA GLY A 84 -10.57 -3.83 -15.89
C GLY A 84 -10.63 -4.55 -14.55
N LEU A 85 -9.76 -4.16 -13.62
CA LEU A 85 -9.61 -4.77 -12.31
C LEU A 85 -10.02 -3.78 -11.22
N SER A 86 -10.61 -4.28 -10.15
CA SER A 86 -10.98 -3.44 -9.00
C SER A 86 -9.81 -3.27 -8.05
N PHE A 87 -9.60 -2.02 -7.62
CA PHE A 87 -8.77 -1.72 -6.46
C PHE A 87 -9.68 -1.89 -5.23
N ASP A 88 -9.62 -3.08 -4.64
CA ASP A 88 -10.61 -3.52 -3.66
C ASP A 88 -10.39 -2.86 -2.29
N THR A 89 -9.16 -2.89 -1.81
CA THR A 89 -8.82 -2.45 -0.47
C THR A 89 -7.41 -1.87 -0.44
N LEU A 90 -7.26 -0.74 0.24
CA LEU A 90 -5.95 -0.26 0.68
C LEU A 90 -5.77 -0.71 2.13
N LEU A 91 -4.83 -1.62 2.35
CA LEU A 91 -4.50 -2.10 3.68
C LEU A 91 -3.43 -1.22 4.31
N LEU A 92 -3.78 -0.56 5.40
CA LEU A 92 -2.83 0.18 6.21
C LEU A 92 -2.44 -0.68 7.40
N ASP A 93 -1.37 -1.44 7.24
CA ASP A 93 -0.90 -2.42 8.21
C ASP A 93 0.14 -1.80 9.14
N TYR A 94 -0.25 -0.70 9.79
CA TYR A 94 0.63 0.05 10.67
C TYR A 94 -0.17 0.94 11.61
N GLY A 95 0.38 1.16 12.78
CA GLY A 95 -0.10 2.13 13.74
C GLY A 95 -0.49 1.49 15.07
N ASP A 96 -0.27 2.23 16.14
CA ASP A 96 -0.63 1.81 17.49
C ASP A 96 -1.40 2.93 18.18
N LEU A 97 -2.72 2.86 18.08
CA LEU A 97 -3.61 3.85 18.70
C LEU A 97 -3.78 3.63 20.20
N SER A 98 -3.22 2.54 20.74
CA SER A 98 -3.25 2.23 22.15
C SER A 98 -1.90 2.44 22.84
N SER A 99 -0.91 2.97 22.14
CA SER A 99 0.42 3.25 22.69
C SER A 99 0.33 4.16 23.95
N GLY A 100 1.17 3.90 24.91
CA GLY A 100 1.33 4.77 26.07
C GLY A 100 1.97 6.12 25.76
N ASP A 101 2.65 6.24 24.61
CA ASP A 101 3.26 7.48 24.13
C ASP A 101 2.25 8.30 23.35
N GLU A 102 1.85 9.44 23.90
CA GLU A 102 0.86 10.31 23.27
C GLU A 102 1.36 10.86 21.93
N ARG A 103 2.64 11.18 21.81
CA ARG A 103 3.22 11.66 20.53
C ARG A 103 3.08 10.61 19.45
N ARG A 104 3.33 9.34 19.79
CA ARG A 104 3.17 8.24 18.87
C ARG A 104 1.73 8.03 18.46
N ARG A 105 0.79 8.05 19.44
CA ARG A 105 -0.63 7.90 19.12
C ARG A 105 -1.11 8.97 18.16
N GLN A 106 -0.74 10.22 18.38
CA GLN A 106 -1.14 11.32 17.51
C GLN A 106 -0.48 11.24 16.13
N ALA A 107 0.79 10.87 16.07
CA ALA A 107 1.51 10.70 14.82
C ALA A 107 0.92 9.55 14.00
N ASP A 108 0.63 8.42 14.63
CA ASP A 108 0.03 7.27 13.94
C ASP A 108 -1.39 7.57 13.46
N PHE A 109 -2.18 8.27 14.27
CA PHE A 109 -3.52 8.73 13.84
C PHE A 109 -3.41 9.67 12.63
N GLY A 110 -2.49 10.63 12.68
CA GLY A 110 -2.25 11.55 11.57
C GLY A 110 -1.83 10.85 10.30
N LEU A 111 -0.97 9.84 10.40
CA LEU A 111 -0.54 9.02 9.26
C LEU A 111 -1.71 8.25 8.66
N MET A 112 -2.57 7.68 9.50
CA MET A 112 -3.77 6.98 9.02
C MET A 112 -4.69 7.93 8.26
N MET A 113 -4.88 9.15 8.76
CA MET A 113 -5.69 10.15 8.09
C MET A 113 -5.10 10.55 6.74
N GLU A 114 -3.78 10.69 6.65
CA GLU A 114 -3.11 10.98 5.38
C GLU A 114 -3.35 9.88 4.34
N TRP A 115 -3.29 8.61 4.76
CA TRP A 115 -3.58 7.49 3.85
C TRP A 115 -5.04 7.42 3.46
N ILE A 116 -5.95 7.72 4.37
CA ILE A 116 -7.38 7.80 4.05
C ILE A 116 -7.63 8.88 3.01
N ASP A 117 -7.04 10.05 3.18
CA ASP A 117 -7.15 11.14 2.22
C ASP A 117 -6.56 10.75 0.85
N ALA A 118 -5.42 10.07 0.85
CA ALA A 118 -4.79 9.60 -0.38
C ALA A 118 -5.67 8.56 -1.10
N ALA A 119 -6.37 7.71 -0.38
CA ALA A 119 -7.25 6.69 -0.95
C ALA A 119 -8.60 7.25 -1.42
N SER A 120 -9.02 8.41 -0.92
CA SER A 120 -10.36 8.97 -1.12
C SER A 120 -10.77 9.11 -2.59
N PRO A 121 -9.90 9.51 -3.53
CA PRO A 121 -10.27 9.60 -4.95
C PRO A 121 -10.27 8.27 -5.69
N ALA A 122 -9.89 7.20 -5.06
CA ALA A 122 -9.73 5.89 -5.70
C ALA A 122 -11.07 5.21 -6.07
#